data_c016df421d574fd687e1bb67ae92f7ae
#
_entry.id   c016df421d574fd687e1bb67ae92f7ae
#
_cell.length_a   1.000
_cell.length_b   1.000
_cell.length_c   1.000
_cell.angle_alpha   90.00
_cell.angle_beta   90.00
_cell.angle_gamma   90.00
#
_symmetry.space_group_name_H-M   'P 1'
#
loop_
_entity.id
_entity.type
_entity.pdbx_description
1 polymer ?
#
loop_
_entity_poly.entity_id
_entity_poly.type
_entity_poly.pdbx_seq_one_letter_code
_entity_poly.pdbx_strand_id
1 'polypeptide(L)'
;MPVPSRLDRYIETEKQRHFPRDFMVGWEAYETWDEATVGQSGPGQRTFRITEEDILDYNRACGETDRLMVDPEYAGRNSPTGELLQHPIFVTTIAFYSLGERGIGTWIRTPGARNPQQRIEIVEPFRYGEIITTTITTADKFTQRSKPYLQMLLDFRNEKNVLKARWWCSLILPETRADVARFANA
;
A
#
# COMPACT_ATOMS: atom_id res chain seq x y z
N MET A 1 -4.14 -24.57 15.12
CA MET A 1 -3.59 -23.22 15.37
C MET A 1 -2.72 -22.88 14.19
N PRO A 2 -2.83 -21.68 13.60
CA PRO A 2 -1.94 -21.28 12.53
C PRO A 2 -0.49 -21.29 13.03
N VAL A 3 0.45 -21.74 12.20
CA VAL A 3 1.87 -21.75 12.52
C VAL A 3 2.31 -20.26 12.65
N PRO A 4 2.97 -19.87 13.75
CA PRO A 4 3.44 -18.49 13.92
C PRO A 4 4.36 -18.09 12.75
N SER A 5 4.08 -16.96 12.13
CA SER A 5 4.95 -16.38 11.11
C SER A 5 6.28 -15.93 11.74
N ARG A 6 7.39 -16.07 11.00
CA ARG A 6 8.68 -15.49 11.43
C ARG A 6 8.60 -13.95 11.61
N LEU A 7 7.61 -13.33 11.00
CA LEU A 7 7.37 -11.89 11.08
C LEU A 7 6.60 -11.49 12.35
N ASP A 8 5.96 -12.42 13.08
CA ASP A 8 5.18 -12.12 14.28
C ASP A 8 5.99 -11.41 15.37
N ARG A 9 7.30 -11.68 15.45
CA ARG A 9 8.24 -11.04 16.39
C ARG A 9 8.47 -9.53 16.13
N TYR A 10 8.10 -9.03 14.95
CA TYR A 10 8.27 -7.62 14.56
C TYR A 10 6.95 -6.84 14.64
N ILE A 11 5.89 -7.47 15.15
CA ILE A 11 4.57 -6.84 15.26
C ILE A 11 4.46 -6.25 16.65
N GLU A 12 4.61 -4.94 16.72
CA GLU A 12 4.59 -4.16 17.96
C GLU A 12 3.31 -3.32 18.07
N THR A 13 2.91 -2.67 16.97
CA THR A 13 1.78 -1.75 16.96
C THR A 13 0.44 -2.41 16.61
N GLU A 14 -0.67 -1.75 16.98
CA GLU A 14 -2.02 -2.19 16.62
C GLU A 14 -2.22 -2.18 15.09
N LYS A 15 -1.69 -1.18 14.39
CA LYS A 15 -1.75 -1.10 12.93
C LYS A 15 -1.05 -2.30 12.28
N GLN A 16 0.11 -2.69 12.77
CA GLN A 16 0.84 -3.86 12.27
C GLN A 16 0.04 -5.16 12.47
N ARG A 17 -0.70 -5.29 13.57
CA ARG A 17 -1.58 -6.46 13.82
C ARG A 17 -2.73 -6.56 12.84
N HIS A 18 -3.23 -5.43 12.35
CA HIS A 18 -4.29 -5.38 11.34
C HIS A 18 -3.77 -5.53 9.91
N PHE A 19 -2.46 -5.54 9.71
CA PHE A 19 -1.86 -5.76 8.40
C PHE A 19 -1.98 -7.23 8.02
N PRO A 20 -2.56 -7.57 6.86
CA PRO A 20 -2.63 -8.96 6.43
C PRO A 20 -1.21 -9.49 6.20
N ARG A 21 -0.87 -10.54 6.91
CA ARG A 21 0.47 -11.15 6.89
C ARG A 21 0.55 -12.36 5.96
N ASP A 22 -0.58 -12.95 5.68
CA ASP A 22 -0.69 -14.12 4.82
C ASP A 22 -1.63 -13.82 3.65
N PHE A 23 -1.05 -13.54 2.50
CA PHE A 23 -1.79 -13.29 1.26
C PHE A 23 -2.37 -14.57 0.65
N MET A 24 -2.06 -15.73 1.22
CA MET A 24 -2.63 -17.00 0.80
C MET A 24 -3.96 -17.28 1.46
N VAL A 25 -4.29 -16.59 2.56
CA VAL A 25 -5.59 -16.75 3.22
C VAL A 25 -6.64 -15.87 2.54
N GLY A 26 -7.72 -16.49 2.06
CA GLY A 26 -8.84 -15.79 1.44
C GLY A 26 -8.61 -15.36 0.00
N TRP A 27 -7.59 -15.90 -0.67
CA TRP A 27 -7.24 -15.56 -2.05
C TRP A 27 -8.38 -15.82 -3.04
N GLU A 28 -9.29 -16.71 -2.70
CA GLU A 28 -10.48 -17.03 -3.51
C GLU A 28 -11.40 -15.82 -3.71
N ALA A 29 -11.33 -14.85 -2.80
CA ALA A 29 -12.11 -13.60 -2.87
C ALA A 29 -11.36 -12.45 -3.58
N TYR A 30 -10.09 -12.63 -3.94
CA TYR A 30 -9.31 -11.59 -4.62
C TYR A 30 -9.65 -11.56 -6.11
N GLU A 31 -9.73 -10.36 -6.66
CA GLU A 31 -10.01 -10.19 -8.08
C GLU A 31 -8.86 -10.71 -8.95
N THR A 32 -9.20 -11.27 -10.09
CA THR A 32 -8.27 -11.68 -11.14
C THR A 32 -8.25 -10.66 -12.27
N TRP A 33 -7.35 -10.83 -13.22
CA TRP A 33 -7.24 -9.88 -14.32
C TRP A 33 -8.52 -9.83 -15.17
N ASP A 34 -9.15 -10.96 -15.47
CA ASP A 34 -10.39 -11.02 -16.24
C ASP A 34 -11.57 -10.32 -15.55
N GLU A 35 -11.64 -10.38 -14.22
CA GLU A 35 -12.69 -9.77 -13.39
C GLU A 35 -12.55 -8.23 -13.26
N ALA A 36 -11.30 -7.71 -13.29
CA ALA A 36 -11.05 -6.29 -13.10
C ALA A 36 -11.65 -5.43 -14.23
N THR A 37 -12.34 -4.36 -13.87
CA THR A 37 -13.03 -3.47 -14.83
C THR A 37 -12.35 -2.10 -14.86
N VAL A 38 -11.91 -1.66 -16.06
CA VAL A 38 -11.33 -0.32 -16.25
C VAL A 38 -12.35 0.76 -15.95
N GLY A 39 -11.92 1.81 -15.24
CA GLY A 39 -12.77 2.91 -14.78
C GLY A 39 -13.48 2.63 -13.45
N GLN A 40 -13.47 1.40 -12.96
CA GLN A 40 -13.99 1.10 -11.63
C GLN A 40 -13.15 1.84 -10.58
N SER A 41 -13.83 2.52 -9.64
CA SER A 41 -13.20 3.30 -8.59
C SER A 41 -13.94 3.11 -7.27
N GLY A 42 -13.21 3.12 -6.17
CA GLY A 42 -13.80 3.01 -4.84
C GLY A 42 -12.82 3.40 -3.72
N PRO A 43 -13.32 3.63 -2.52
CA PRO A 43 -12.48 3.92 -1.36
C PRO A 43 -11.77 2.66 -0.88
N GLY A 44 -10.60 2.83 -0.31
CA GLY A 44 -9.96 1.81 0.54
C GLY A 44 -10.86 1.48 1.74
N GLN A 45 -10.72 0.29 2.28
CA GLN A 45 -11.57 -0.19 3.39
C GLN A 45 -11.22 0.44 4.74
N ARG A 46 -10.03 1.02 4.87
CA ARG A 46 -9.55 1.63 6.11
C ARG A 46 -8.94 2.99 5.84
N THR A 47 -9.11 3.90 6.80
CA THR A 47 -8.37 5.17 6.82
C THR A 47 -7.08 5.01 7.61
N PHE A 48 -6.05 5.75 7.26
CA PHE A 48 -4.75 5.71 7.93
C PHE A 48 -4.51 7.02 8.68
N ARG A 49 -4.43 6.97 10.01
CA ARG A 49 -3.98 8.13 10.82
C ARG A 49 -2.46 8.16 10.84
N ILE A 50 -1.87 9.26 10.41
CA ILE A 50 -0.42 9.47 10.44
C ILE A 50 0.04 9.76 11.86
N THR A 51 1.03 9.02 12.36
CA THR A 51 1.70 9.29 13.64
C THR A 51 3.20 9.46 13.43
N GLU A 52 3.88 10.08 14.40
CA GLU A 52 5.34 10.18 14.40
C GLU A 52 5.99 8.79 14.39
N GLU A 53 5.44 7.87 15.20
CA GLU A 53 5.91 6.49 15.28
C GLU A 53 5.87 5.77 13.93
N ASP A 54 4.77 5.92 13.16
CA ASP A 54 4.65 5.30 11.83
C ASP A 54 5.78 5.74 10.88
N ILE A 55 6.10 7.05 10.89
CA ILE A 55 7.14 7.61 10.03
C ILE A 55 8.52 7.19 10.51
N LEU A 56 8.77 7.27 11.82
CA LEU A 56 10.06 6.92 12.42
C LEU A 56 10.41 5.44 12.20
N ASP A 57 9.45 4.56 12.47
CA ASP A 57 9.64 3.11 12.30
C ASP A 57 9.88 2.74 10.84
N TYR A 58 9.11 3.36 9.93
CA TYR A 58 9.32 3.13 8.51
C TYR A 58 10.70 3.60 8.04
N ASN A 59 11.08 4.81 8.41
CA ASN A 59 12.39 5.38 8.06
C ASN A 59 13.53 4.49 8.58
N ARG A 60 13.46 4.06 9.84
CA ARG A 60 14.44 3.16 10.45
C ARG A 60 14.49 1.80 9.76
N ALA A 61 13.34 1.24 9.42
CA ALA A 61 13.24 -0.03 8.70
C ALA A 61 13.86 0.06 7.29
N CYS A 62 13.81 1.24 6.65
CA CYS A 62 14.49 1.51 5.39
C CYS A 62 16.01 1.75 5.54
N GLY A 63 16.54 1.80 6.77
CA GLY A 63 17.95 2.06 7.03
C GLY A 63 18.36 3.52 6.90
N GLU A 64 17.39 4.45 7.01
CA GLU A 64 17.69 5.88 6.97
C GLU A 64 18.56 6.31 8.13
N THR A 65 19.46 7.25 7.86
CA THR A 65 20.41 7.80 8.84
C THR A 65 20.37 9.33 8.91
N ASP A 66 19.64 9.99 8.02
CA ASP A 66 19.46 11.44 8.05
C ASP A 66 18.68 11.83 9.31
N ARG A 67 19.23 12.74 10.10
CA ARG A 67 18.62 13.23 11.32
C ARG A 67 17.24 13.86 11.11
N LEU A 68 16.99 14.44 9.96
CA LEU A 68 15.65 14.93 9.61
C LEU A 68 14.62 13.80 9.49
N MET A 69 15.05 12.56 9.30
CA MET A 69 14.20 11.39 9.14
C MET A 69 14.14 10.49 10.37
N VAL A 70 15.16 10.52 11.26
CA VAL A 70 15.27 9.57 12.37
C VAL A 70 15.42 10.19 13.77
N ASP A 71 15.53 11.52 13.86
CA ASP A 71 15.68 12.26 15.11
C ASP A 71 14.53 13.29 15.22
N PRO A 72 13.43 12.95 15.96
CA PRO A 72 12.26 13.85 16.05
C PRO A 72 12.59 15.23 16.62
N GLU A 73 13.48 15.31 17.62
CA GLU A 73 13.87 16.57 18.24
C GLU A 73 14.64 17.46 17.28
N TYR A 74 15.54 16.87 16.49
CA TYR A 74 16.27 17.61 15.46
C TYR A 74 15.34 18.04 14.32
N ALA A 75 14.48 17.15 13.85
CA ALA A 75 13.52 17.44 12.80
C ALA A 75 12.54 18.55 13.22
N GLY A 76 12.07 18.52 14.47
CA GLY A 76 11.20 19.55 15.04
C GLY A 76 11.77 20.97 14.93
N ARG A 77 13.09 21.10 15.00
CA ARG A 77 13.78 22.40 14.92
C ARG A 77 14.28 22.76 13.51
N ASN A 78 14.54 21.79 12.65
CA ASN A 78 15.31 22.00 11.42
C ASN A 78 14.57 21.58 10.13
N SER A 79 13.48 20.78 10.22
CA SER A 79 12.73 20.41 9.02
C SER A 79 11.81 21.55 8.57
N PRO A 80 11.49 21.66 7.29
CA PRO A 80 10.56 22.67 6.77
C PRO A 80 9.14 22.56 7.36
N THR A 81 8.80 21.39 7.89
CA THR A 81 7.47 21.09 8.42
C THR A 81 7.40 21.12 9.95
N GLY A 82 8.55 21.16 10.63
CA GLY A 82 8.63 20.97 12.10
C GLY A 82 8.36 19.52 12.53
N GLU A 83 8.41 18.58 11.62
CA GLU A 83 8.16 17.14 11.85
C GLU A 83 9.22 16.31 11.13
N LEU A 84 9.32 15.02 11.43
CA LEU A 84 10.18 14.10 10.67
C LEU A 84 9.83 14.14 9.18
N LEU A 85 10.85 14.16 8.36
CA LEU A 85 10.69 13.91 6.93
C LEU A 85 10.41 12.42 6.73
N GLN A 86 9.44 12.14 5.88
CA GLN A 86 9.06 10.77 5.57
C GLN A 86 9.83 10.23 4.38
N HIS A 87 10.17 8.96 4.42
CA HIS A 87 10.70 8.27 3.24
C HIS A 87 9.73 8.38 2.06
N PRO A 88 10.20 8.67 0.83
CA PRO A 88 9.31 8.91 -0.32
C PRO A 88 8.31 7.78 -0.62
N ILE A 89 8.68 6.54 -0.31
CA ILE A 89 7.80 5.38 -0.53
C ILE A 89 6.95 5.00 0.69
N PHE A 90 6.95 5.78 1.78
CA PHE A 90 6.07 5.56 2.94
C PHE A 90 4.59 5.43 2.56
N VAL A 91 4.18 6.11 1.51
CA VAL A 91 2.80 6.04 0.97
C VAL A 91 2.35 4.60 0.65
N THR A 92 3.28 3.71 0.34
CA THR A 92 2.96 2.29 0.08
C THR A 92 2.43 1.59 1.34
N THR A 93 2.93 1.96 2.52
CA THR A 93 2.39 1.47 3.81
C THR A 93 0.95 1.90 4.00
N ILE A 94 0.65 3.18 3.71
CA ILE A 94 -0.73 3.69 3.75
C ILE A 94 -1.63 2.90 2.80
N ALA A 95 -1.16 2.65 1.56
CA ALA A 95 -1.89 1.89 0.57
C ALA A 95 -2.22 0.48 1.06
N PHE A 96 -1.21 -0.29 1.45
CA PHE A 96 -1.40 -1.68 1.90
C PHE A 96 -2.28 -1.79 3.14
N TYR A 97 -2.23 -0.83 4.05
CA TYR A 97 -3.13 -0.78 5.19
C TYR A 97 -4.57 -0.46 4.79
N SER A 98 -4.74 0.47 3.85
CA SER A 98 -6.05 0.92 3.36
C SER A 98 -6.77 -0.14 2.53
N LEU A 99 -6.01 -0.97 1.79
CA LEU A 99 -6.54 -2.07 1.00
C LEU A 99 -7.08 -3.15 1.93
N GLY A 100 -8.36 -3.44 1.80
CA GLY A 100 -9.00 -4.51 2.56
C GLY A 100 -8.76 -5.89 1.97
N GLU A 101 -9.53 -6.83 2.48
CA GLU A 101 -9.54 -8.24 2.04
C GLU A 101 -10.58 -8.52 0.96
N ARG A 102 -11.38 -7.51 0.60
CA ARG A 102 -12.45 -7.59 -0.39
C ARG A 102 -12.55 -6.29 -1.18
N GLY A 103 -13.14 -6.37 -2.35
CA GLY A 103 -13.41 -5.21 -3.20
C GLY A 103 -12.22 -4.75 -4.03
N ILE A 104 -12.32 -3.53 -4.52
CA ILE A 104 -11.34 -2.94 -5.43
C ILE A 104 -9.96 -2.85 -4.78
N GLY A 105 -8.92 -3.23 -5.52
CA GLY A 105 -7.54 -3.19 -5.05
C GLY A 105 -7.03 -4.50 -4.44
N THR A 106 -7.89 -5.50 -4.22
CA THR A 106 -7.46 -6.81 -3.68
C THR A 106 -6.46 -7.52 -4.58
N TRP A 107 -6.47 -7.23 -5.87
CA TRP A 107 -5.55 -7.83 -6.85
C TRP A 107 -4.06 -7.60 -6.51
N ILE A 108 -3.69 -6.58 -5.75
CA ILE A 108 -2.28 -6.40 -5.30
C ILE A 108 -1.82 -7.55 -4.40
N ARG A 109 -2.76 -8.27 -3.80
CA ARG A 109 -2.54 -9.43 -2.92
C ARG A 109 -2.75 -10.76 -3.62
N THR A 110 -3.24 -10.75 -4.85
CA THR A 110 -3.52 -11.98 -5.59
C THR A 110 -2.25 -12.82 -5.72
N PRO A 111 -2.26 -14.10 -5.29
CA PRO A 111 -1.13 -15.00 -5.44
C PRO A 111 -0.65 -15.03 -6.89
N GLY A 112 0.66 -14.88 -7.09
CA GLY A 112 1.26 -14.76 -8.43
C GLY A 112 1.28 -13.34 -9.00
N ALA A 113 0.67 -12.35 -8.35
CA ALA A 113 0.80 -10.93 -8.74
C ALA A 113 2.25 -10.46 -8.67
N ARG A 114 2.65 -9.65 -9.66
CA ARG A 114 3.98 -9.06 -9.74
C ARG A 114 3.87 -7.58 -10.03
N ASN A 115 4.66 -6.76 -9.36
CA ASN A 115 4.70 -5.32 -9.58
C ASN A 115 5.96 -4.94 -10.40
N PRO A 116 5.88 -4.89 -11.74
CA PRO A 116 7.03 -4.56 -12.58
C PRO A 116 7.34 -3.08 -12.63
N GLN A 117 6.38 -2.21 -12.34
CA GLN A 117 6.54 -0.76 -12.47
C GLN A 117 5.63 -0.01 -11.51
N GLN A 118 6.16 1.09 -10.96
CA GLN A 118 5.40 2.02 -10.17
C GLN A 118 5.92 3.46 -10.34
N ARG A 119 5.03 4.43 -10.16
CA ARG A 119 5.34 5.85 -10.08
C ARG A 119 4.62 6.43 -8.88
N ILE A 120 5.36 7.10 -8.02
CA ILE A 120 4.82 7.81 -6.86
C ILE A 120 5.06 9.31 -7.07
N GLU A 121 4.04 10.10 -6.79
CA GLU A 121 4.08 11.56 -6.77
C GLU A 121 3.63 12.03 -5.39
N ILE A 122 4.52 12.67 -4.65
CA ILE A 122 4.18 13.35 -3.40
C ILE A 122 3.81 14.79 -3.77
N VAL A 123 2.55 15.15 -3.59
CA VAL A 123 2.01 16.48 -3.88
C VAL A 123 2.25 17.41 -2.70
N GLU A 124 1.95 16.90 -1.49
CA GLU A 124 2.24 17.56 -0.23
C GLU A 124 2.71 16.53 0.81
N PRO A 125 3.65 16.87 1.70
CA PRO A 125 4.04 15.98 2.80
C PRO A 125 2.83 15.60 3.66
N PHE A 126 2.78 14.36 4.13
CA PHE A 126 1.83 13.98 5.16
C PHE A 126 2.21 14.63 6.48
N ARG A 127 1.22 14.97 7.31
CA ARG A 127 1.43 15.62 8.60
C ARG A 127 0.94 14.71 9.73
N TYR A 128 1.57 14.85 10.90
CA TYR A 128 1.09 14.14 12.08
C TYR A 128 -0.37 14.48 12.39
N GLY A 129 -1.14 13.45 12.72
CA GLY A 129 -2.55 13.55 13.02
C GLY A 129 -3.48 13.53 11.83
N GLU A 130 -3.01 13.75 10.60
CA GLU A 130 -3.85 13.63 9.40
C GLU A 130 -4.46 12.23 9.28
N ILE A 131 -5.71 12.18 8.84
CA ILE A 131 -6.40 10.93 8.53
C ILE A 131 -6.49 10.80 7.02
N ILE A 132 -5.78 9.83 6.49
CA ILE A 132 -5.68 9.61 5.05
C ILE A 132 -6.71 8.60 4.58
N THR A 133 -7.50 9.00 3.58
CA THR A 133 -8.37 8.14 2.81
C THR A 133 -7.71 7.85 1.47
N THR A 134 -7.72 6.58 1.06
CA THR A 134 -7.21 6.14 -0.24
C THR A 134 -8.36 5.87 -1.18
N THR A 135 -8.35 6.46 -2.36
CA THR A 135 -9.25 6.09 -3.47
C THR A 135 -8.46 5.27 -4.47
N ILE A 136 -9.00 4.12 -4.86
CA ILE A 136 -8.36 3.18 -5.79
C ILE A 136 -9.16 3.18 -7.08
N THR A 137 -8.48 3.32 -8.21
CA THR A 137 -9.10 3.29 -9.55
C THR A 137 -8.34 2.31 -10.42
N THR A 138 -9.06 1.43 -11.09
CA THR A 138 -8.53 0.61 -12.19
C THR A 138 -8.34 1.52 -13.40
N ALA A 139 -7.11 1.98 -13.62
CA ALA A 139 -6.80 3.00 -14.62
C ALA A 139 -6.70 2.43 -16.04
N ASP A 140 -6.14 1.24 -16.18
CA ASP A 140 -5.96 0.59 -17.49
C ASP A 140 -5.79 -0.92 -17.36
N LYS A 141 -6.05 -1.65 -18.45
CA LYS A 141 -5.97 -3.10 -18.53
C LYS A 141 -5.55 -3.51 -19.92
N PHE A 142 -4.42 -4.17 -20.07
CA PHE A 142 -3.88 -4.54 -21.37
C PHE A 142 -3.02 -5.80 -21.29
N THR A 143 -2.76 -6.39 -22.48
CA THR A 143 -1.82 -7.50 -22.62
C THR A 143 -0.56 -7.04 -23.31
N GLN A 144 0.60 -7.32 -22.74
CA GLN A 144 1.90 -7.04 -23.35
C GLN A 144 2.82 -8.27 -23.21
N ARG A 145 3.41 -8.72 -24.34
CA ARG A 145 4.26 -9.92 -24.40
C ARG A 145 3.59 -11.13 -23.73
N SER A 146 2.34 -11.34 -24.07
CA SER A 146 1.48 -12.41 -23.54
C SER A 146 1.32 -12.41 -22.01
N LYS A 147 1.49 -11.24 -21.36
CA LYS A 147 1.26 -11.08 -19.94
C LYS A 147 0.12 -10.11 -19.72
N PRO A 148 -0.83 -10.43 -18.83
CA PRO A 148 -1.94 -9.56 -18.47
C PRO A 148 -1.48 -8.47 -17.49
N TYR A 149 -1.54 -7.22 -17.91
CA TYR A 149 -1.21 -6.05 -17.11
C TYR A 149 -2.46 -5.34 -16.63
N LEU A 150 -2.45 -4.94 -15.38
CA LEU A 150 -3.42 -4.04 -14.77
C LEU A 150 -2.69 -2.81 -14.25
N GLN A 151 -3.17 -1.62 -14.60
CA GLN A 151 -2.72 -0.37 -13.99
C GLN A 151 -3.77 0.15 -13.03
N MET A 152 -3.32 0.48 -11.83
CA MET A 152 -4.16 1.16 -10.86
C MET A 152 -3.57 2.51 -10.49
N LEU A 153 -4.47 3.44 -10.18
CA LEU A 153 -4.18 4.75 -9.62
C LEU A 153 -4.74 4.79 -8.21
N LEU A 154 -3.90 5.14 -7.25
CA LEU A 154 -4.29 5.41 -5.88
C LEU A 154 -4.10 6.89 -5.59
N ASP A 155 -5.18 7.57 -5.21
CA ASP A 155 -5.17 8.94 -4.70
C ASP A 155 -5.27 8.91 -3.17
N PHE A 156 -4.35 9.62 -2.51
CA PHE A 156 -4.30 9.74 -1.05
C PHE A 156 -4.70 11.15 -0.65
N ARG A 157 -5.80 11.27 0.10
CA ARG A 157 -6.34 12.55 0.54
C ARG A 157 -6.50 12.59 2.05
N ASN A 158 -6.26 13.76 2.63
CA ASN A 158 -6.53 13.97 4.05
C ASN A 158 -8.04 14.27 4.30
N GLU A 159 -8.41 14.42 5.57
CA GLU A 159 -9.79 14.72 5.99
C GLU A 159 -10.36 16.04 5.45
N LYS A 160 -9.50 16.94 4.97
CA LYS A 160 -9.87 18.20 4.29
C LYS A 160 -9.97 18.05 2.77
N ASN A 161 -9.92 16.81 2.28
CA ASN A 161 -9.93 16.47 0.86
C ASN A 161 -8.72 17.01 0.07
N VAL A 162 -7.62 17.36 0.75
CA VAL A 162 -6.39 17.78 0.09
C VAL A 162 -5.66 16.56 -0.43
N LEU A 163 -5.28 16.58 -1.70
CA LEU A 163 -4.48 15.53 -2.32
C LEU A 163 -3.04 15.59 -1.78
N LYS A 164 -2.61 14.51 -1.12
CA LYS A 164 -1.28 14.41 -0.52
C LYS A 164 -0.30 13.66 -1.42
N ALA A 165 -0.77 12.59 -2.04
CA ALA A 165 0.05 11.77 -2.93
C ALA A 165 -0.80 11.05 -3.98
N ARG A 166 -0.11 10.57 -5.02
CA ARG A 166 -0.61 9.64 -6.03
C ARG A 166 0.34 8.49 -6.22
N TRP A 167 -0.20 7.31 -6.42
CA TRP A 167 0.58 6.14 -6.78
C TRP A 167 -0.03 5.43 -7.99
N TRP A 168 0.72 5.44 -9.11
CA TRP A 168 0.44 4.60 -10.26
C TRP A 168 1.20 3.29 -10.09
N CYS A 169 0.50 2.20 -10.06
CA CYS A 169 1.04 0.87 -9.87
C CYS A 169 0.62 -0.02 -11.04
N SER A 170 1.59 -0.61 -11.73
CA SER A 170 1.32 -1.61 -12.76
C SER A 170 1.58 -2.99 -12.19
N LEU A 171 0.61 -3.88 -12.34
CA LEU A 171 0.69 -5.26 -11.92
C LEU A 171 0.60 -6.19 -13.13
N ILE A 172 1.33 -7.28 -13.08
CA ILE A 172 1.06 -8.47 -13.90
C ILE A 172 0.29 -9.41 -12.99
N LEU A 173 -0.93 -9.76 -13.39
CA LEU A 173 -1.81 -10.61 -12.59
C LEU A 173 -1.98 -11.97 -13.25
N PRO A 174 -2.29 -13.03 -12.49
CA PRO A 174 -2.91 -14.22 -13.06
C PRO A 174 -4.18 -13.83 -13.80
N GLU A 175 -4.39 -14.40 -14.99
CA GLU A 175 -5.50 -14.02 -15.86
C GLU A 175 -6.84 -14.47 -15.27
N THR A 176 -6.88 -15.71 -14.81
CA THR A 176 -8.09 -16.36 -14.34
C THR A 176 -7.95 -16.92 -12.91
N ARG A 177 -9.06 -17.27 -12.31
CA ARG A 177 -9.12 -17.94 -11.00
C ARG A 177 -8.33 -19.26 -10.99
N ALA A 178 -8.36 -20.00 -12.09
CA ALA A 178 -7.60 -21.25 -12.22
C ALA A 178 -6.08 -21.01 -12.22
N ASP A 179 -5.64 -19.86 -12.77
CA ASP A 179 -4.24 -19.50 -12.75
C ASP A 179 -3.78 -19.09 -11.35
N VAL A 180 -4.62 -18.38 -10.59
CA VAL A 180 -4.35 -18.09 -9.18
C VAL A 180 -4.17 -19.36 -8.36
N ALA A 181 -5.06 -20.34 -8.55
CA ALA A 181 -5.01 -21.61 -7.84
C ALA A 181 -3.68 -22.37 -8.03
N ARG A 182 -3.04 -22.24 -9.18
CA ARG A 182 -1.71 -22.84 -9.43
C ARG A 182 -0.62 -22.25 -8.52
N PHE A 183 -0.70 -20.94 -8.20
CA PHE A 183 0.24 -20.30 -7.29
C PHE A 183 -0.12 -20.54 -5.82
N ALA A 184 -1.41 -20.64 -5.51
CA ALA A 184 -1.88 -20.84 -4.15
C ALA A 184 -1.64 -22.25 -3.61
N ASN A 185 -1.57 -23.26 -4.51
CA ASN A 185 -1.42 -24.67 -4.16
C ASN A 185 -0.03 -25.24 -4.47
N ALA A 186 0.93 -24.40 -4.88
CA ALA A 186 2.33 -24.78 -5.13
C ALA A 186 3.17 -24.67 -3.85
#